data_95e76fd25e3fc06bcdc6671a128470e4
#
_entry.id   95e76fd25e3fc06bcdc6671a128470e4
#
_cell.length_a   1.000
_cell.length_b   1.000
_cell.length_c   1.000
_cell.angle_alpha   90.00
_cell.angle_beta   90.00
_cell.angle_gamma   90.00
#
_symmetry.space_group_name_H-M   'P 1'
#
loop_
_entity.id
_entity.type
_entity.pdbx_description
1 polymer ?
#
loop_
_entity_poly.entity_id
_entity_poly.type
_entity_poly.pdbx_seq_one_letter_code
_entity_poly.pdbx_strand_id
1 'polypeptide(L)'
;MKVFISHAYTDESFVRKVAAGLEKVGLEVWDATREILPGDNWADKISQALQESEAMVVLLTPDALRSSSVRWEIEYALGQQGYRERLIPVLVGNPEELPKEDVPWILRRLHMIDMGEYAEEEEGINQIAQVLLEAA
;
A
#
# COMPACT_ATOMS: atom_id res chain seq x y z
N MET A 1 -8.68 12.14 -4.23
CA MET A 1 -8.29 11.33 -3.07
C MET A 1 -6.80 11.08 -3.10
N LYS A 2 -6.15 11.26 -1.98
CA LYS A 2 -4.71 11.00 -1.83
C LYS A 2 -4.48 9.62 -1.22
N VAL A 3 -3.68 8.81 -1.90
CA VAL A 3 -3.42 7.42 -1.53
C VAL A 3 -1.96 7.26 -1.10
N PHE A 4 -1.77 6.73 0.09
CA PHE A 4 -0.44 6.40 0.60
C PHE A 4 -0.13 4.95 0.22
N ILE A 5 1.02 4.72 -0.42
CA ILE A 5 1.45 3.36 -0.73
C ILE A 5 2.51 2.94 0.28
N SER A 6 2.17 1.96 1.11
CA SER A 6 3.07 1.37 2.10
C SER A 6 3.75 0.16 1.47
N HIS A 7 5.08 0.16 1.44
CA HIS A 7 5.84 -0.91 0.78
C HIS A 7 7.25 -1.01 1.32
N ALA A 8 7.90 -2.16 1.10
CA ALA A 8 9.32 -2.29 1.37
C ALA A 8 10.12 -1.59 0.27
N TYR A 9 11.28 -1.06 0.64
CA TYR A 9 12.17 -0.35 -0.30
C TYR A 9 12.50 -1.22 -1.53
N THR A 10 12.69 -2.52 -1.33
CA THR A 10 13.05 -3.46 -2.40
C THR A 10 11.94 -3.66 -3.43
N ASP A 11 10.71 -3.24 -3.14
CA ASP A 11 9.56 -3.41 -4.03
C ASP A 11 9.30 -2.19 -4.92
N GLU A 12 10.24 -1.26 -4.98
CA GLU A 12 10.10 0.03 -5.67
C GLU A 12 9.63 -0.09 -7.12
N SER A 13 10.15 -1.05 -7.88
CA SER A 13 9.77 -1.19 -9.29
C SER A 13 8.29 -1.51 -9.47
N PHE A 14 7.74 -2.36 -8.61
CA PHE A 14 6.32 -2.68 -8.64
C PHE A 14 5.48 -1.49 -8.16
N VAL A 15 5.95 -0.79 -7.14
CA VAL A 15 5.28 0.41 -6.61
C VAL A 15 5.10 1.45 -7.70
N ARG A 16 6.10 1.66 -8.55
CA ARG A 16 6.01 2.61 -9.66
C ARG A 16 4.89 2.27 -10.63
N LYS A 17 4.71 0.98 -10.91
CA LYS A 17 3.63 0.52 -11.78
C LYS A 17 2.26 0.76 -11.15
N VAL A 18 2.14 0.49 -9.85
CA VAL A 18 0.90 0.74 -9.10
C VAL A 18 0.60 2.23 -9.10
N ALA A 19 1.59 3.05 -8.75
CA ALA A 19 1.42 4.50 -8.72
C ALA A 19 0.96 5.05 -10.07
N ALA A 20 1.59 4.61 -11.16
CA ALA A 20 1.21 5.06 -12.50
C ALA A 20 -0.24 4.68 -12.84
N GLY A 21 -0.65 3.47 -12.47
CA GLY A 21 -2.02 3.02 -12.71
C GLY A 21 -3.06 3.80 -11.92
N LEU A 22 -2.75 4.15 -10.68
CA LEU A 22 -3.65 4.94 -9.84
C LEU A 22 -3.72 6.40 -10.31
N GLU A 23 -2.58 6.98 -10.67
CA GLU A 23 -2.53 8.36 -11.17
C GLU A 23 -3.27 8.50 -12.50
N LYS A 24 -3.26 7.47 -13.32
CA LYS A 24 -3.95 7.45 -14.61
C LYS A 24 -5.46 7.64 -14.46
N VAL A 25 -6.05 7.21 -13.36
CA VAL A 25 -7.49 7.38 -13.10
C VAL A 25 -7.78 8.58 -12.18
N GLY A 26 -6.79 9.45 -11.97
CA GLY A 26 -7.00 10.72 -11.26
C GLY A 26 -6.73 10.69 -9.76
N LEU A 27 -6.19 9.61 -9.23
CA LEU A 27 -5.83 9.53 -7.82
C LEU A 27 -4.46 10.16 -7.59
N GLU A 28 -4.30 10.87 -6.45
CA GLU A 28 -2.99 11.34 -6.02
C GLU A 28 -2.29 10.21 -5.27
N VAL A 29 -1.01 10.00 -5.56
CA VAL A 29 -0.24 8.93 -4.92
C VAL A 29 0.94 9.50 -4.16
N TRP A 30 1.10 9.07 -2.91
CA TRP A 30 2.29 9.38 -2.14
C TRP A 30 3.12 8.11 -1.95
N ASP A 31 4.37 8.16 -2.41
CA ASP A 31 5.33 7.07 -2.36
C ASP A 31 6.64 7.61 -1.78
N ALA A 32 7.08 7.06 -0.65
CA ALA A 32 8.27 7.52 0.06
C ALA A 32 9.52 7.54 -0.82
N THR A 33 9.69 6.55 -1.68
CA THR A 33 10.89 6.47 -2.52
C THR A 33 10.95 7.59 -3.56
N ARG A 34 9.80 8.15 -3.93
CA ARG A 34 9.68 9.23 -4.90
C ARG A 34 9.68 10.61 -4.25
N GLU A 35 9.03 10.72 -3.08
CA GLU A 35 8.73 12.01 -2.46
C GLU A 35 9.79 12.47 -1.45
N ILE A 36 10.54 11.54 -0.85
CA ILE A 36 11.55 11.88 0.14
C ILE A 36 12.90 12.05 -0.54
N LEU A 37 13.49 13.23 -0.35
CA LEU A 37 14.77 13.58 -0.97
C LEU A 37 15.90 13.51 0.06
N PRO A 38 17.17 13.36 -0.41
CA PRO A 38 18.31 13.41 0.51
C PRO A 38 18.29 14.69 1.32
N GLY A 39 18.47 14.56 2.62
CA GLY A 39 18.44 15.70 3.54
C GLY A 39 17.09 15.99 4.17
N ASP A 40 16.01 15.40 3.67
CA ASP A 40 14.69 15.54 4.27
C ASP A 40 14.63 14.81 5.62
N ASN A 41 13.81 15.33 6.54
CA ASN A 41 13.48 14.59 7.75
C ASN A 41 12.48 13.49 7.37
N TRP A 42 12.97 12.27 7.28
CA TRP A 42 12.23 11.11 6.80
C TRP A 42 10.96 10.85 7.64
N ALA A 43 11.10 10.88 8.98
CA ALA A 43 9.97 10.59 9.86
C ALA A 43 8.87 11.64 9.76
N ASP A 44 9.26 12.93 9.66
CA ASP A 44 8.29 14.02 9.53
C ASP A 44 7.54 13.95 8.21
N LYS A 45 8.25 13.62 7.13
CA LYS A 45 7.63 13.50 5.79
C LYS A 45 6.60 12.38 5.76
N ILE A 46 6.93 11.23 6.32
CA ILE A 46 6.00 10.10 6.38
C ILE A 46 4.79 10.43 7.26
N SER A 47 5.03 11.02 8.43
CA SER A 47 3.95 11.38 9.33
C SER A 47 2.97 12.37 8.69
N GLN A 48 3.50 13.37 7.99
CA GLN A 48 2.68 14.34 7.29
C GLN A 48 1.86 13.68 6.18
N ALA A 49 2.49 12.79 5.39
CA ALA A 49 1.81 12.09 4.31
C ALA A 49 0.68 11.21 4.83
N LEU A 50 0.91 10.51 5.94
CA LEU A 50 -0.13 9.68 6.56
C LEU A 50 -1.32 10.50 7.03
N GLN A 51 -1.07 11.68 7.61
CA GLN A 51 -2.14 12.57 8.06
C GLN A 51 -2.93 13.16 6.90
N GLU A 52 -2.28 13.45 5.79
CA GLU A 52 -2.91 14.05 4.62
C GLU A 52 -3.58 13.05 3.69
N SER A 53 -3.22 11.78 3.79
CA SER A 53 -3.77 10.75 2.92
C SER A 53 -5.13 10.26 3.42
N GLU A 54 -5.95 9.84 2.48
CA GLU A 54 -7.31 9.37 2.76
C GLU A 54 -7.45 7.87 2.64
N ALA A 55 -6.51 7.23 1.97
CA ALA A 55 -6.50 5.79 1.73
C ALA A 55 -5.08 5.26 1.78
N MET A 56 -4.94 3.98 2.03
CA MET A 56 -3.65 3.31 2.01
C MET A 56 -3.74 2.02 1.22
N VAL A 57 -2.77 1.83 0.35
CA VAL A 57 -2.51 0.55 -0.30
C VAL A 57 -1.25 -0.01 0.34
N VAL A 58 -1.32 -1.20 0.92
CA VAL A 58 -0.14 -1.85 1.47
C VAL A 58 0.23 -3.05 0.60
N LEU A 59 1.46 -3.04 0.08
CA LEU A 59 1.96 -4.13 -0.74
C LEU A 59 2.60 -5.18 0.18
N LEU A 60 1.96 -6.32 0.29
CA LEU A 60 2.41 -7.40 1.17
C LEU A 60 3.33 -8.34 0.41
N THR A 61 4.62 -8.20 0.68
CA THR A 61 5.68 -9.08 0.19
C THR A 61 6.41 -9.62 1.41
N PRO A 62 7.26 -10.65 1.26
CA PRO A 62 8.08 -11.10 2.40
C PRO A 62 8.91 -9.98 3.01
N ASP A 63 9.50 -9.11 2.17
CA ASP A 63 10.29 -7.97 2.66
C ASP A 63 9.43 -6.96 3.41
N ALA A 64 8.23 -6.68 2.92
CA ALA A 64 7.31 -5.75 3.59
C ALA A 64 6.91 -6.27 4.97
N LEU A 65 6.66 -7.57 5.11
CA LEU A 65 6.30 -8.16 6.38
C LEU A 65 7.43 -8.10 7.41
N ARG A 66 8.67 -7.99 6.95
CA ARG A 66 9.84 -7.83 7.81
C ARG A 66 10.19 -6.37 8.09
N SER A 67 9.54 -5.44 7.41
CA SER A 67 9.82 -4.01 7.54
C SER A 67 9.09 -3.41 8.74
N SER A 68 9.85 -2.83 9.67
CA SER A 68 9.26 -2.14 10.81
C SER A 68 8.50 -0.88 10.39
N SER A 69 8.96 -0.20 9.34
CA SER A 69 8.28 0.95 8.75
C SER A 69 6.90 0.58 8.24
N VAL A 70 6.80 -0.49 7.47
CA VAL A 70 5.52 -0.96 6.91
C VAL A 70 4.56 -1.34 8.05
N ARG A 71 5.06 -2.04 9.07
CA ARG A 71 4.25 -2.40 10.24
C ARG A 71 3.69 -1.18 10.94
N TRP A 72 4.53 -0.19 11.15
CA TRP A 72 4.13 1.05 11.82
C TRP A 72 3.05 1.78 11.01
N GLU A 73 3.22 1.85 9.69
CA GLU A 73 2.25 2.47 8.80
C GLU A 73 0.90 1.77 8.82
N ILE A 74 0.92 0.43 8.83
CA ILE A 74 -0.30 -0.38 8.94
C ILE A 74 -0.99 -0.12 10.28
N GLU A 75 -0.24 -0.12 11.37
CA GLU A 75 -0.78 0.13 12.71
C GLU A 75 -1.42 1.51 12.79
N TYR A 76 -0.77 2.50 12.20
CA TYR A 76 -1.31 3.85 12.13
C TYR A 76 -2.67 3.84 11.41
N ALA A 77 -2.73 3.24 10.23
CA ALA A 77 -3.95 3.19 9.44
C ALA A 77 -5.10 2.47 10.16
N LEU A 78 -4.78 1.37 10.83
CA LEU A 78 -5.79 0.62 11.58
C LEU A 78 -6.34 1.41 12.76
N GLY A 79 -5.55 2.32 13.32
CA GLY A 79 -5.96 3.17 14.42
C GLY A 79 -6.76 4.40 14.01
N GLN A 80 -6.80 4.72 12.72
CA GLN A 80 -7.49 5.91 12.21
C GLN A 80 -8.84 5.54 11.61
N GLN A 81 -9.89 6.14 12.10
CA GLN A 81 -11.24 5.85 11.65
C GLN A 81 -11.42 6.07 10.15
N GLY A 82 -10.81 7.11 9.59
CA GLY A 82 -10.90 7.43 8.18
C GLY A 82 -10.28 6.40 7.25
N TYR A 83 -9.32 5.62 7.73
CA TYR A 83 -8.64 4.59 6.94
C TYR A 83 -9.33 3.23 6.95
N ARG A 84 -10.24 2.98 7.88
CA ARG A 84 -10.81 1.64 8.10
C ARG A 84 -11.41 1.00 6.85
N GLU A 85 -12.05 1.78 6.01
CA GLU A 85 -12.69 1.30 4.78
C GLU A 85 -11.83 1.52 3.55
N ARG A 86 -10.66 2.12 3.73
CA ARG A 86 -9.77 2.53 2.65
C ARG A 86 -8.33 2.02 2.83
N LEU A 87 -8.17 0.98 3.64
CA LEU A 87 -6.90 0.26 3.78
C LEU A 87 -7.01 -1.02 2.95
N ILE A 88 -6.23 -1.09 1.88
CA ILE A 88 -6.31 -2.19 0.92
C ILE A 88 -5.00 -2.97 0.93
N PRO A 89 -4.99 -4.17 1.54
CA PRO A 89 -3.83 -5.05 1.44
C PRO A 89 -3.77 -5.70 0.07
N VAL A 90 -2.59 -5.70 -0.52
CA VAL A 90 -2.34 -6.31 -1.84
C VAL A 90 -1.27 -7.37 -1.68
N LEU A 91 -1.61 -8.62 -1.93
CA LEU A 91 -0.64 -9.73 -1.92
C LEU A 91 0.13 -9.73 -3.23
N VAL A 92 1.45 -9.65 -3.11
CA VAL A 92 2.34 -9.62 -4.26
C VAL A 92 3.27 -10.82 -4.18
N GLY A 93 3.33 -11.58 -5.26
CA GLY A 93 4.15 -12.79 -5.34
C GLY A 93 3.38 -14.04 -4.95
N ASN A 94 4.13 -15.12 -4.70
CA ASN A 94 3.53 -16.40 -4.33
C ASN A 94 3.06 -16.37 -2.88
N PRO A 95 1.76 -16.60 -2.60
CA PRO A 95 1.26 -16.65 -1.23
C PRO A 95 1.98 -17.66 -0.33
N GLU A 96 2.55 -18.72 -0.92
CA GLU A 96 3.30 -19.72 -0.16
C GLU A 96 4.61 -19.17 0.41
N GLU A 97 5.16 -18.12 -0.21
CA GLU A 97 6.39 -17.47 0.23
C GLU A 97 6.14 -16.45 1.34
N LEU A 98 4.89 -16.09 1.58
CA LEU A 98 4.54 -15.14 2.63
C LEU A 98 4.41 -15.86 3.96
N PRO A 99 5.21 -15.49 4.98
CA PRO A 99 5.05 -16.09 6.30
C PRO A 99 3.72 -15.64 6.90
N LYS A 100 2.76 -16.55 6.91
CA LYS A 100 1.37 -16.26 7.36
C LYS A 100 1.31 -15.74 8.78
N GLU A 101 2.21 -16.19 9.64
CA GLU A 101 2.29 -15.73 11.02
C GLU A 101 2.72 -14.26 11.13
N ASP A 102 3.38 -13.72 10.10
CA ASP A 102 3.82 -12.32 10.08
C ASP A 102 2.76 -11.40 9.48
N VAL A 103 1.73 -11.94 8.83
CA VAL A 103 0.62 -11.13 8.33
C VAL A 103 -0.34 -10.86 9.50
N PRO A 104 -0.53 -9.58 9.89
CA PRO A 104 -1.48 -9.27 10.94
C PRO A 104 -2.85 -9.87 10.62
N TRP A 105 -3.42 -10.61 11.58
CA TRP A 105 -4.68 -11.32 11.36
C TRP A 105 -5.82 -10.39 10.91
N ILE A 106 -5.78 -9.13 11.36
CA ILE A 106 -6.81 -8.14 11.03
C ILE A 106 -6.82 -7.81 9.54
N LEU A 107 -5.66 -7.86 8.87
CA LEU A 107 -5.59 -7.62 7.43
C LEU A 107 -6.33 -8.67 6.62
N ARG A 108 -6.44 -9.89 7.17
CA ARG A 108 -7.16 -10.98 6.49
C ARG A 108 -8.67 -10.74 6.46
N ARG A 109 -9.16 -9.84 7.31
CA ARG A 109 -10.57 -9.47 7.35
C ARG A 109 -10.93 -8.32 6.43
N LEU A 110 -9.93 -7.65 5.88
CA LEU A 110 -10.14 -6.56 4.95
C LEU A 110 -10.25 -7.09 3.51
N HIS A 111 -10.74 -6.26 2.61
CA HIS A 111 -10.79 -6.60 1.20
C HIS A 111 -9.37 -6.70 0.66
N MET A 112 -8.89 -7.92 0.52
CA MET A 112 -7.52 -8.20 0.09
C MET A 112 -7.49 -8.50 -1.41
N ILE A 113 -6.54 -7.89 -2.12
CA ILE A 113 -6.35 -8.14 -3.55
C ILE A 113 -5.13 -9.02 -3.70
N ASP A 114 -5.30 -10.17 -4.34
CA ASP A 114 -4.21 -11.11 -4.62
C ASP A 114 -3.80 -10.93 -6.08
N MET A 115 -2.61 -10.38 -6.29
CA MET A 115 -2.09 -10.15 -7.66
C MET A 115 -1.91 -11.44 -8.44
N GLY A 116 -1.74 -12.56 -7.75
CA GLY A 116 -1.60 -13.88 -8.38
C GLY A 116 -2.88 -14.39 -9.04
N GLU A 117 -4.04 -13.79 -8.71
CA GLU A 117 -5.31 -14.17 -9.33
C GLU A 117 -5.54 -13.54 -10.71
N TYR A 118 -4.67 -12.62 -11.11
CA TYR A 118 -4.79 -11.92 -12.38
C TYR A 118 -3.72 -12.39 -13.36
N ALA A 119 -4.10 -12.60 -14.62
CA ALA A 119 -3.18 -13.04 -15.65
C ALA A 119 -2.13 -11.97 -15.97
N GLU A 120 -2.53 -10.70 -15.91
CA GLU A 120 -1.66 -9.57 -16.17
C GLU A 120 -1.60 -8.66 -14.95
N GLU A 121 -0.41 -8.10 -14.66
CA GLU A 121 -0.24 -7.14 -13.56
C GLU A 121 -1.20 -5.94 -13.71
N GLU A 122 -1.37 -5.48 -14.94
CA GLU A 122 -2.25 -4.34 -15.24
C GLU A 122 -3.68 -4.58 -14.78
N GLU A 123 -4.18 -5.79 -14.92
CA GLU A 123 -5.54 -6.13 -14.48
C GLU A 123 -5.66 -6.01 -12.96
N GLY A 124 -4.66 -6.50 -12.22
CA GLY A 124 -4.64 -6.38 -10.77
C GLY A 124 -4.54 -4.94 -10.30
N ILE A 125 -3.71 -4.14 -10.96
CA ILE A 125 -3.56 -2.72 -10.65
C ILE A 125 -4.87 -1.97 -10.92
N ASN A 126 -5.55 -2.30 -12.03
CA ASN A 126 -6.85 -1.71 -12.32
C ASN A 126 -7.87 -2.05 -11.25
N GLN A 127 -7.81 -3.26 -10.69
CA GLN A 127 -8.69 -3.65 -9.60
C GLN A 127 -8.41 -2.84 -8.33
N ILE A 128 -7.15 -2.57 -8.02
CA ILE A 128 -6.80 -1.69 -6.90
C ILE A 128 -7.44 -0.31 -7.09
N ALA A 129 -7.28 0.25 -8.30
CA ALA A 129 -7.86 1.55 -8.63
C ALA A 129 -9.39 1.53 -8.48
N GLN A 130 -10.04 0.48 -8.96
CA GLN A 130 -11.49 0.33 -8.90
C GLN A 130 -11.99 0.31 -7.45
N VAL A 131 -11.34 -0.46 -6.59
CA VAL A 131 -11.71 -0.55 -5.17
C VAL A 131 -11.56 0.81 -4.49
N LEU A 132 -10.48 1.54 -4.78
CA LEU A 132 -10.26 2.87 -4.23
C LEU A 132 -11.32 3.87 -4.69
N LEU A 133 -11.67 3.85 -5.98
CA LEU A 133 -12.68 4.75 -6.52
C LEU A 133 -14.07 4.48 -5.93
N GLU A 134 -14.39 3.23 -5.67
CA GLU A 134 -15.66 2.85 -5.03
C GLU A 134 -15.71 3.26 -3.57
N ALA A 135 -14.57 3.33 -2.90
CA ALA A 135 -14.47 3.74 -1.49
C ALA A 135 -14.47 5.26 -1.31
N ALA A 136 -14.29 6.00 -2.37
CA ALA A 136 -14.19 7.47 -2.32
C ALA A 136 -15.52 8.17 -1.98
#